data_1ce3c2d95406b3198da170131fa9f5af
#
_entry.id   1ce3c2d95406b3198da170131fa9f5af
#
_cell.length_a   1.000
_cell.length_b   1.000
_cell.length_c   1.000
_cell.angle_alpha   90.00
_cell.angle_beta   90.00
_cell.angle_gamma   90.00
#
_symmetry.space_group_name_H-M   'P 1'
#
loop_
_entity.id
_entity.type
_entity.pdbx_description
1 polymer ?
#
loop_
_entity_poly.entity_id
_entity_poly.type
_entity_poly.pdbx_seq_one_letter_code
_entity_poly.pdbx_strand_id
1 'polypeptide(L)'
;MRTTYGSAVFAEHVPSVSAPWVAELEARGWVTVGKTNLHELAYGVTSQNLHYGVVPNPRFPALTAGGSSGGSAAALVLGEADAALGTDTGGSIRIPAACCGVVGLKPTYGLVSTEGVFPLAPTFDHAGPMALSVDGCATLLQLELPSVGLADLRVGSAWGGVTGEPVDFPTAEAVVPAFMREVGDVHRELYPEHAELYGENIREKIERCIAVSDAEYETAVRARDELRERAEEALDGYDVLVTPVLSCPVPPVDCVELEVRAAMTLYTFPFNALGWPALAVRGVQVAGRPGDDALVLAAGRAFE
;
A
#
# COMPACT_ATOMS: atom_id res chain seq x y z
N MET A 1 -16.00 -4.68 -16.98
CA MET A 1 -14.86 -5.63 -16.91
C MET A 1 -14.99 -6.45 -15.63
N ARG A 2 -14.69 -7.77 -15.66
CA ARG A 2 -14.76 -8.65 -14.47
C ARG A 2 -13.82 -8.15 -13.37
N THR A 3 -14.27 -8.16 -12.13
CA THR A 3 -13.55 -7.62 -10.96
C THR A 3 -13.71 -8.59 -9.81
N THR A 4 -12.77 -9.54 -9.70
CA THR A 4 -12.85 -10.65 -8.73
C THR A 4 -12.26 -10.30 -7.37
N TYR A 5 -11.60 -9.16 -7.21
CA TYR A 5 -10.78 -8.82 -6.03
C TYR A 5 -9.76 -9.93 -5.66
N GLY A 6 -9.39 -10.75 -6.65
CA GLY A 6 -8.49 -11.89 -6.46
C GLY A 6 -9.11 -13.07 -5.68
N SER A 7 -10.42 -13.10 -5.46
CA SER A 7 -11.11 -14.12 -4.66
C SER A 7 -12.13 -14.90 -5.49
N ALA A 8 -12.31 -16.18 -5.18
CA ALA A 8 -13.36 -17.00 -5.75
C ALA A 8 -14.76 -16.57 -5.29
N VAL A 9 -14.88 -15.89 -4.15
CA VAL A 9 -16.14 -15.29 -3.67
C VAL A 9 -16.77 -14.37 -4.72
N PHE A 10 -15.92 -13.65 -5.47
CA PHE A 10 -16.33 -12.67 -6.49
C PHE A 10 -15.99 -13.10 -7.91
N ALA A 11 -15.87 -14.42 -8.19
CA ALA A 11 -15.42 -14.95 -9.47
C ALA A 11 -16.24 -14.42 -10.67
N GLU A 12 -17.54 -14.21 -10.50
CA GLU A 12 -18.46 -13.73 -11.55
C GLU A 12 -18.82 -12.25 -11.42
N HIS A 13 -18.23 -11.52 -10.46
CA HIS A 13 -18.58 -10.13 -10.23
C HIS A 13 -18.12 -9.23 -11.38
N VAL A 14 -19.07 -8.49 -11.95
CA VAL A 14 -18.85 -7.44 -12.94
C VAL A 14 -19.51 -6.16 -12.43
N PRO A 15 -18.76 -5.13 -12.00
CA PRO A 15 -19.34 -3.88 -11.55
C PRO A 15 -20.10 -3.18 -12.68
N SER A 16 -21.20 -2.51 -12.32
CA SER A 16 -22.03 -1.75 -13.25
C SER A 16 -21.49 -0.36 -13.59
N VAL A 17 -20.61 0.15 -12.72
CA VAL A 17 -19.97 1.48 -12.85
C VAL A 17 -18.47 1.36 -12.58
N SER A 18 -17.68 2.26 -13.17
CA SER A 18 -16.27 2.42 -12.82
C SER A 18 -16.13 3.13 -11.47
N ALA A 19 -15.07 2.83 -10.73
CA ALA A 19 -14.70 3.63 -9.57
C ALA A 19 -14.46 5.10 -9.99
N PRO A 20 -14.82 6.10 -9.17
CA PRO A 20 -14.75 7.51 -9.54
C PRO A 20 -13.38 7.93 -10.10
N TRP A 21 -12.29 7.50 -9.46
CA TRP A 21 -10.95 7.83 -9.94
C TRP A 21 -10.62 7.20 -11.29
N VAL A 22 -11.09 5.98 -11.56
CA VAL A 22 -10.93 5.35 -12.89
C VAL A 22 -11.71 6.15 -13.94
N ALA A 23 -12.96 6.53 -13.63
CA ALA A 23 -13.79 7.32 -14.55
C ALA A 23 -13.18 8.72 -14.84
N GLU A 24 -12.57 9.35 -13.83
CA GLU A 24 -11.84 10.61 -13.98
C GLU A 24 -10.63 10.46 -14.91
N LEU A 25 -9.82 9.42 -14.71
CA LEU A 25 -8.68 9.12 -15.56
C LEU A 25 -9.12 8.86 -17.02
N GLU A 26 -10.18 8.07 -17.23
CA GLU A 26 -10.75 7.83 -18.55
C GLU A 26 -11.26 9.12 -19.21
N ALA A 27 -11.90 10.01 -18.45
CA ALA A 27 -12.33 11.34 -18.94
C ALA A 27 -11.15 12.24 -19.36
N ARG A 28 -9.95 12.00 -18.81
CA ARG A 28 -8.69 12.67 -19.15
C ARG A 28 -7.93 12.01 -20.31
N GLY A 29 -8.51 10.98 -20.94
CA GLY A 29 -7.94 10.30 -22.08
C GLY A 29 -7.07 9.07 -21.76
N TRP A 30 -6.99 8.65 -20.52
CA TRP A 30 -6.39 7.35 -20.16
C TRP A 30 -7.29 6.21 -20.65
N VAL A 31 -6.68 5.12 -21.07
CA VAL A 31 -7.40 3.92 -21.52
C VAL A 31 -7.15 2.78 -20.57
N THR A 32 -8.22 2.25 -19.96
CA THR A 32 -8.14 1.07 -19.14
C THR A 32 -7.92 -0.17 -20.01
N VAL A 33 -6.70 -0.70 -20.01
CA VAL A 33 -6.30 -1.87 -20.82
C VAL A 33 -6.60 -3.20 -20.15
N GLY A 34 -6.73 -3.24 -18.83
CA GLY A 34 -7.00 -4.48 -18.09
C GLY A 34 -7.06 -4.31 -16.59
N LYS A 35 -7.25 -5.41 -15.89
CA LYS A 35 -7.09 -5.57 -14.45
C LYS A 35 -5.99 -6.58 -14.17
N THR A 36 -5.15 -6.26 -13.22
CA THR A 36 -4.00 -7.08 -12.86
C THR A 36 -4.38 -8.11 -11.78
N ASN A 37 -3.62 -9.19 -11.69
CA ASN A 37 -3.71 -10.10 -10.56
C ASN A 37 -3.18 -9.44 -9.28
N LEU A 38 -3.63 -9.92 -8.12
CA LEU A 38 -3.32 -9.36 -6.82
C LEU A 38 -3.37 -10.44 -5.74
N HIS A 39 -2.87 -10.14 -4.55
CA HIS A 39 -3.14 -10.98 -3.39
C HIS A 39 -4.64 -10.96 -3.08
N GLU A 40 -5.23 -12.11 -2.77
CA GLU A 40 -6.67 -12.25 -2.55
C GLU A 40 -7.20 -11.19 -1.57
N LEU A 41 -8.26 -10.47 -1.97
CA LEU A 41 -8.94 -9.43 -1.19
C LEU A 41 -7.99 -8.33 -0.68
N ALA A 42 -6.89 -8.07 -1.38
CA ALA A 42 -5.81 -7.18 -0.98
C ALA A 42 -5.14 -7.54 0.37
N TYR A 43 -5.42 -8.72 0.95
CA TYR A 43 -5.00 -9.10 2.30
C TYR A 43 -3.74 -9.97 2.30
N GLY A 44 -2.64 -9.46 1.76
CA GLY A 44 -1.33 -10.10 1.81
C GLY A 44 -0.24 -9.29 1.12
N VAL A 45 1.01 -9.65 1.35
CA VAL A 45 2.20 -8.87 0.99
C VAL A 45 3.06 -9.49 -0.11
N THR A 46 2.65 -10.64 -0.70
CA THR A 46 3.46 -11.41 -1.66
C THR A 46 2.82 -11.59 -3.03
N SER A 47 1.53 -11.28 -3.19
CA SER A 47 0.72 -11.59 -4.40
C SER A 47 0.74 -13.08 -4.79
N GLN A 48 0.89 -13.97 -3.79
CA GLN A 48 0.61 -15.39 -3.91
C GLN A 48 -0.91 -15.58 -3.80
N ASN A 49 -1.57 -15.83 -4.91
CA ASN A 49 -3.02 -16.00 -4.96
C ASN A 49 -3.36 -17.47 -5.26
N LEU A 50 -4.10 -18.12 -4.36
CA LEU A 50 -4.43 -19.55 -4.48
C LEU A 50 -5.46 -19.82 -5.58
N HIS A 51 -6.25 -18.83 -5.99
CA HIS A 51 -7.29 -18.97 -7.03
C HIS A 51 -6.78 -18.60 -8.43
N TYR A 52 -5.92 -17.56 -8.51
CA TYR A 52 -5.50 -16.96 -9.78
C TYR A 52 -3.98 -17.05 -10.03
N GLY A 53 -3.27 -17.81 -9.19
CA GLY A 53 -1.84 -18.03 -9.32
C GLY A 53 -0.97 -16.93 -8.70
N VAL A 54 0.32 -17.18 -8.69
CA VAL A 54 1.34 -16.27 -8.12
C VAL A 54 1.71 -15.23 -9.17
N VAL A 55 1.82 -13.97 -8.77
CA VAL A 55 2.39 -12.93 -9.61
C VAL A 55 3.91 -13.06 -9.57
N PRO A 56 4.58 -13.37 -10.70
CA PRO A 56 6.03 -13.43 -10.74
C PRO A 56 6.63 -12.02 -10.65
N ASN A 57 7.81 -11.91 -10.02
CA ASN A 57 8.60 -10.69 -10.12
C ASN A 57 9.34 -10.69 -11.49
N PRO A 58 9.05 -9.75 -12.40
CA PRO A 58 9.60 -9.82 -13.76
C PRO A 58 11.12 -9.53 -13.82
N ARG A 59 11.65 -8.81 -12.82
CA ARG A 59 13.09 -8.51 -12.74
C ARG A 59 13.87 -9.61 -12.03
N PHE A 60 13.27 -10.23 -11.03
CA PHE A 60 13.89 -11.22 -10.16
C PHE A 60 12.95 -12.41 -9.93
N PRO A 61 12.83 -13.35 -10.91
CA PRO A 61 11.82 -14.42 -10.85
C PRO A 61 11.92 -15.36 -9.63
N ALA A 62 13.07 -15.39 -8.94
CA ALA A 62 13.24 -16.16 -7.71
C ALA A 62 12.68 -15.44 -6.46
N LEU A 63 12.31 -14.16 -6.58
CA LEU A 63 11.81 -13.33 -5.49
C LEU A 63 10.33 -13.02 -5.69
N THR A 64 9.62 -12.66 -4.60
CA THR A 64 8.23 -12.23 -4.69
C THR A 64 8.11 -10.90 -5.45
N ALA A 65 7.00 -10.70 -6.16
CA ALA A 65 6.63 -9.40 -6.73
C ALA A 65 6.22 -8.39 -5.64
N GLY A 66 6.05 -8.86 -4.40
CA GLY A 66 5.40 -8.08 -3.35
C GLY A 66 3.88 -8.03 -3.55
N GLY A 67 3.17 -7.43 -2.59
CA GLY A 67 1.70 -7.38 -2.61
C GLY A 67 1.14 -6.29 -1.69
N SER A 68 -0.17 -6.10 -1.85
CA SER A 68 -1.14 -6.86 -2.64
C SER A 68 -1.18 -6.47 -4.12
N SER A 69 -0.71 -5.28 -4.53
CA SER A 69 -0.76 -4.75 -5.91
C SER A 69 0.43 -5.24 -6.77
N GLY A 70 0.88 -6.51 -6.59
CA GLY A 70 2.03 -7.06 -7.31
C GLY A 70 1.83 -7.13 -8.82
N GLY A 71 0.61 -7.44 -9.28
CA GLY A 71 0.29 -7.45 -10.70
C GLY A 71 0.40 -6.07 -11.35
N SER A 72 0.05 -5.00 -10.64
CA SER A 72 0.24 -3.62 -11.11
C SER A 72 1.72 -3.29 -11.30
N ALA A 73 2.57 -3.67 -10.33
CA ALA A 73 4.01 -3.49 -10.45
C ALA A 73 4.61 -4.33 -11.60
N ALA A 74 4.16 -5.59 -11.72
CA ALA A 74 4.63 -6.49 -12.78
C ALA A 74 4.27 -5.98 -14.18
N ALA A 75 3.03 -5.53 -14.38
CA ALA A 75 2.57 -4.99 -15.67
C ALA A 75 3.42 -3.79 -16.14
N LEU A 76 3.77 -2.89 -15.22
CA LEU A 76 4.67 -1.77 -15.52
C LEU A 76 6.06 -2.24 -15.96
N VAL A 77 6.65 -3.17 -15.26
CA VAL A 77 8.00 -3.71 -15.61
C VAL A 77 7.98 -4.41 -16.95
N LEU A 78 6.89 -5.12 -17.28
CA LEU A 78 6.72 -5.83 -18.54
C LEU A 78 6.35 -4.91 -19.72
N GLY A 79 6.05 -3.63 -19.46
CA GLY A 79 5.61 -2.70 -20.49
C GLY A 79 4.19 -2.99 -21.02
N GLU A 80 3.37 -3.67 -20.22
CA GLU A 80 1.98 -3.97 -20.55
C GLU A 80 1.03 -2.79 -20.28
N ALA A 81 1.50 -1.82 -19.48
CA ALA A 81 0.81 -0.56 -19.19
C ALA A 81 1.82 0.56 -18.93
N ASP A 82 1.46 1.79 -19.29
CA ASP A 82 2.26 3.00 -19.04
C ASP A 82 2.10 3.48 -17.58
N ALA A 83 0.96 3.15 -16.96
CA ALA A 83 0.61 3.50 -15.60
C ALA A 83 -0.28 2.42 -14.99
N ALA A 84 -0.27 2.29 -13.68
CA ALA A 84 -1.13 1.37 -12.96
C ALA A 84 -1.70 2.01 -11.69
N LEU A 85 -2.81 1.45 -11.22
CA LEU A 85 -3.44 1.83 -9.97
C LEU A 85 -3.26 0.68 -8.97
N GLY A 86 -3.11 1.05 -7.71
CA GLY A 86 -3.04 0.09 -6.61
C GLY A 86 -3.86 0.57 -5.41
N THR A 87 -3.97 -0.30 -4.41
CA THR A 87 -4.46 0.06 -3.07
C THR A 87 -3.39 -0.21 -2.03
N ASP A 88 -3.42 0.52 -0.93
CA ASP A 88 -2.39 0.44 0.11
C ASP A 88 -3.05 0.62 1.48
N THR A 89 -3.18 -0.47 2.22
CA THR A 89 -3.75 -0.52 3.57
C THR A 89 -2.68 -0.79 4.63
N GLY A 90 -1.55 -1.37 4.21
CA GLY A 90 -0.40 -1.63 5.08
C GLY A 90 0.95 -1.60 4.33
N GLY A 91 0.94 -1.08 3.08
CA GLY A 91 2.11 -1.03 2.21
C GLY A 91 1.87 -1.59 0.81
N SER A 92 0.62 -1.91 0.47
CA SER A 92 0.30 -2.72 -0.72
C SER A 92 0.51 -2.04 -2.08
N ILE A 93 0.86 -0.76 -2.15
CA ILE A 93 1.44 -0.07 -3.31
C ILE A 93 2.97 -0.06 -3.18
N ARG A 94 3.48 0.34 -2.01
CA ARG A 94 4.89 0.60 -1.76
C ARG A 94 5.74 -0.66 -1.70
N ILE A 95 5.23 -1.73 -1.10
CA ILE A 95 5.90 -3.04 -1.05
C ILE A 95 6.17 -3.58 -2.46
N PRO A 96 5.16 -3.75 -3.35
CA PRO A 96 5.44 -4.22 -4.70
C PRO A 96 6.25 -3.23 -5.53
N ALA A 97 6.14 -1.92 -5.29
CA ALA A 97 7.01 -0.94 -5.92
C ALA A 97 8.48 -1.18 -5.57
N ALA A 98 8.80 -1.45 -4.29
CA ALA A 98 10.14 -1.79 -3.85
C ALA A 98 10.63 -3.14 -4.40
N CYS A 99 9.78 -4.18 -4.39
CA CYS A 99 10.12 -5.52 -4.86
C CYS A 99 10.41 -5.57 -6.37
N CYS A 100 9.63 -4.83 -7.16
CA CYS A 100 9.74 -4.83 -8.63
C CYS A 100 10.57 -3.65 -9.18
N GLY A 101 10.99 -2.70 -8.33
CA GLY A 101 11.79 -1.56 -8.74
C GLY A 101 11.02 -0.57 -9.61
N VAL A 102 9.76 -0.32 -9.30
CA VAL A 102 8.92 0.74 -9.87
C VAL A 102 8.68 1.82 -8.83
N VAL A 103 7.96 2.88 -9.19
CA VAL A 103 7.54 3.94 -8.29
C VAL A 103 6.09 3.72 -7.87
N GLY A 104 5.79 3.89 -6.57
CA GLY A 104 4.45 3.78 -6.05
C GLY A 104 4.18 4.78 -4.93
N LEU A 105 3.14 5.59 -5.09
CA LEU A 105 2.72 6.55 -4.08
C LEU A 105 1.45 6.07 -3.37
N LYS A 106 1.53 5.96 -2.04
CA LYS A 106 0.38 5.98 -1.17
C LYS A 106 0.11 7.44 -0.80
N PRO A 107 -0.94 8.07 -1.34
CA PRO A 107 -1.19 9.49 -1.08
C PRO A 107 -1.69 9.76 0.34
N THR A 108 -1.89 11.02 0.67
CA THR A 108 -2.63 11.46 1.86
C THR A 108 -3.99 10.76 1.91
N TYR A 109 -4.42 10.32 3.11
CA TYR A 109 -5.72 9.69 3.30
C TYR A 109 -6.86 10.58 2.77
N GLY A 110 -7.70 10.00 1.90
CA GLY A 110 -8.82 10.69 1.28
C GLY A 110 -8.48 11.58 0.07
N LEU A 111 -7.19 11.74 -0.29
CA LEU A 111 -6.83 12.48 -1.52
C LEU A 111 -7.38 11.79 -2.77
N VAL A 112 -7.29 10.47 -2.81
CA VAL A 112 -7.91 9.64 -3.85
C VAL A 112 -9.08 8.88 -3.22
N SER A 113 -10.25 8.95 -3.87
CA SER A 113 -11.44 8.24 -3.41
C SER A 113 -11.24 6.73 -3.46
N THR A 114 -11.64 6.04 -2.40
CA THR A 114 -11.74 4.58 -2.34
C THR A 114 -13.12 4.06 -2.71
N GLU A 115 -14.03 4.91 -3.16
CA GLU A 115 -15.35 4.50 -3.66
C GLU A 115 -15.19 3.53 -4.84
N GLY A 116 -15.94 2.41 -4.80
CA GLY A 116 -15.83 1.34 -5.80
C GLY A 116 -14.65 0.38 -5.57
N VAL A 117 -13.83 0.59 -4.55
CA VAL A 117 -12.82 -0.36 -4.07
C VAL A 117 -13.47 -1.29 -3.05
N PHE A 118 -13.24 -2.62 -3.15
CA PHE A 118 -13.64 -3.51 -2.07
C PHE A 118 -12.76 -3.21 -0.84
N PRO A 119 -13.36 -2.87 0.31
CA PRO A 119 -12.59 -2.42 1.46
C PRO A 119 -11.80 -3.56 2.12
N LEU A 120 -10.62 -3.24 2.64
CA LEU A 120 -9.89 -4.13 3.54
C LEU A 120 -10.00 -3.63 4.99
N ALA A 121 -9.58 -2.40 5.25
CA ALA A 121 -9.73 -1.71 6.54
C ALA A 121 -9.98 -0.23 6.23
N PRO A 122 -11.24 0.22 6.25
CA PRO A 122 -11.67 1.50 5.66
C PRO A 122 -10.90 2.73 6.12
N THR A 123 -10.49 2.80 7.40
CA THR A 123 -9.75 3.97 7.92
C THR A 123 -8.23 3.89 7.65
N PHE A 124 -7.75 2.79 7.05
CA PHE A 124 -6.35 2.57 6.62
C PHE A 124 -6.21 2.47 5.10
N ASP A 125 -7.33 2.27 4.38
CA ASP A 125 -7.34 2.06 2.94
C ASP A 125 -7.00 3.34 2.17
N HIS A 126 -6.07 3.20 1.24
CA HIS A 126 -5.71 4.24 0.28
C HIS A 126 -5.75 3.65 -1.13
N ALA A 127 -6.13 4.45 -2.11
CA ALA A 127 -5.88 4.19 -3.51
C ALA A 127 -4.77 5.11 -4.01
N GLY A 128 -3.92 4.65 -4.92
CA GLY A 128 -2.81 5.48 -5.39
C GLY A 128 -2.17 4.99 -6.67
N PRO A 129 -1.33 5.84 -7.30
CA PRO A 129 -0.68 5.57 -8.56
C PRO A 129 0.57 4.69 -8.39
N MET A 130 0.84 3.91 -9.43
CA MET A 130 2.11 3.24 -9.68
C MET A 130 2.58 3.56 -11.10
N ALA A 131 3.86 3.84 -11.28
CA ALA A 131 4.45 4.20 -12.57
C ALA A 131 5.93 3.80 -12.62
N LEU A 132 6.58 3.98 -13.76
CA LEU A 132 8.02 3.79 -13.90
C LEU A 132 8.83 5.00 -13.41
N SER A 133 8.17 6.15 -13.16
CA SER A 133 8.81 7.37 -12.69
C SER A 133 7.93 8.12 -11.68
N VAL A 134 8.56 8.99 -10.88
CA VAL A 134 7.88 9.92 -9.98
C VAL A 134 6.93 10.84 -10.75
N ASP A 135 7.36 11.36 -11.91
CA ASP A 135 6.53 12.22 -12.77
C ASP A 135 5.31 11.48 -13.31
N GLY A 136 5.41 10.18 -13.57
CA GLY A 136 4.28 9.33 -13.93
C GLY A 136 3.22 9.30 -12.82
N CYS A 137 3.63 9.12 -11.57
CA CYS A 137 2.72 9.19 -10.42
C CYS A 137 2.09 10.57 -10.26
N ALA A 138 2.87 11.64 -10.40
CA ALA A 138 2.38 13.02 -10.34
C ALA A 138 1.34 13.30 -11.43
N THR A 139 1.58 12.82 -12.66
CA THR A 139 0.67 12.96 -13.80
C THR A 139 -0.69 12.31 -13.53
N LEU A 140 -0.71 11.12 -12.94
CA LEU A 140 -1.96 10.43 -12.60
C LEU A 140 -2.81 11.22 -11.59
N LEU A 141 -2.14 11.88 -10.64
CA LEU A 141 -2.79 12.70 -9.61
C LEU A 141 -2.98 14.17 -9.99
N GLN A 142 -2.51 14.63 -11.15
CA GLN A 142 -2.51 16.03 -11.58
C GLN A 142 -1.79 16.96 -10.59
N LEU A 143 -0.74 16.48 -9.95
CA LEU A 143 0.04 17.27 -9.03
C LEU A 143 1.16 18.01 -9.75
N GLU A 144 1.21 19.32 -9.56
CA GLU A 144 2.37 20.13 -9.94
C GLU A 144 3.44 19.99 -8.86
N LEU A 145 4.61 19.51 -9.25
CA LEU A 145 5.70 19.29 -8.30
C LEU A 145 6.50 20.59 -8.09
N PRO A 146 6.77 20.96 -6.83
CA PRO A 146 7.61 22.11 -6.55
C PRO A 146 9.04 21.91 -7.09
N SER A 147 9.68 23.01 -7.51
CA SER A 147 11.08 23.01 -7.95
C SER A 147 12.02 23.02 -6.76
N VAL A 148 11.95 21.96 -5.93
CA VAL A 148 12.83 21.74 -4.78
C VAL A 148 13.54 20.42 -4.95
N GLY A 149 14.82 20.38 -4.60
CA GLY A 149 15.59 19.15 -4.50
C GLY A 149 15.70 18.72 -3.04
N LEU A 150 16.16 17.49 -2.82
CA LEU A 150 16.34 16.96 -1.46
C LEU A 150 17.31 17.83 -0.63
N ALA A 151 18.29 18.46 -1.27
CA ALA A 151 19.25 19.35 -0.61
C ALA A 151 18.64 20.68 -0.10
N ASP A 152 17.46 21.04 -0.59
CA ASP A 152 16.73 22.24 -0.17
C ASP A 152 15.81 21.98 1.03
N LEU A 153 15.71 20.72 1.45
CA LEU A 153 14.79 20.24 2.48
C LEU A 153 15.53 19.82 3.75
N ARG A 154 14.90 19.99 4.89
CA ARG A 154 15.31 19.39 6.16
C ARG A 154 14.79 17.96 6.17
N VAL A 155 15.69 16.99 6.06
CA VAL A 155 15.37 15.59 5.91
C VAL A 155 15.60 14.84 7.20
N GLY A 156 14.56 14.28 7.79
CA GLY A 156 14.65 13.29 8.86
C GLY A 156 14.90 11.90 8.29
N SER A 157 15.60 11.04 9.04
CA SER A 157 15.92 9.67 8.65
C SER A 157 15.59 8.70 9.77
N ALA A 158 14.75 7.71 9.49
CA ALA A 158 14.39 6.69 10.48
C ALA A 158 14.65 5.26 9.95
N TRP A 159 14.81 4.33 10.88
CA TRP A 159 14.89 2.88 10.62
C TRP A 159 16.00 2.48 9.62
N GLY A 160 17.10 3.27 9.57
CA GLY A 160 18.20 3.03 8.65
C GLY A 160 18.00 3.63 7.26
N GLY A 161 17.25 4.73 7.17
CA GLY A 161 17.14 5.52 5.93
C GLY A 161 18.50 5.97 5.39
N VAL A 162 18.59 6.08 4.07
CA VAL A 162 19.87 6.26 3.35
C VAL A 162 20.44 7.67 3.44
N THR A 163 19.66 8.66 3.88
CA THR A 163 20.05 10.07 4.01
C THR A 163 19.12 10.81 4.98
N GLY A 164 19.62 11.90 5.55
CA GLY A 164 18.88 12.73 6.51
C GLY A 164 19.48 12.65 7.91
N GLU A 165 18.96 13.49 8.81
CA GLU A 165 19.32 13.48 10.23
C GLU A 165 18.57 12.37 10.96
N PRO A 166 19.22 11.59 11.86
CA PRO A 166 18.55 10.52 12.59
C PRO A 166 17.35 11.03 13.40
N VAL A 167 16.20 10.36 13.23
CA VAL A 167 14.94 10.66 13.92
C VAL A 167 14.41 9.39 14.56
N ASP A 168 13.99 9.46 15.83
CA ASP A 168 13.29 8.36 16.51
C ASP A 168 11.80 8.36 16.13
N PHE A 169 11.51 7.83 14.93
CA PHE A 169 10.15 7.77 14.43
C PHE A 169 9.44 6.50 14.93
N PRO A 170 8.20 6.60 15.43
CA PRO A 170 7.51 5.48 16.05
C PRO A 170 7.06 4.43 15.03
N THR A 171 7.07 3.16 15.43
CA THR A 171 6.41 2.05 14.74
C THR A 171 4.96 1.91 15.20
N ALA A 172 4.15 1.09 14.52
CA ALA A 172 2.69 1.07 14.71
C ALA A 172 2.13 -0.31 15.12
N GLU A 173 2.94 -1.18 15.74
CA GLU A 173 2.50 -2.53 16.11
C GLU A 173 1.30 -2.53 17.06
N ALA A 174 1.23 -1.57 17.97
CA ALA A 174 0.10 -1.44 18.90
C ALA A 174 -1.22 -1.03 18.21
N VAL A 175 -1.16 -0.55 16.96
CA VAL A 175 -2.33 -0.17 16.16
C VAL A 175 -2.90 -1.35 15.36
N VAL A 176 -2.14 -2.43 15.21
CA VAL A 176 -2.53 -3.61 14.40
C VAL A 176 -3.92 -4.17 14.77
N PRO A 177 -4.33 -4.28 16.05
CA PRO A 177 -5.68 -4.75 16.38
C PRO A 177 -6.80 -3.85 15.84
N ALA A 178 -6.58 -2.53 15.67
CA ALA A 178 -7.58 -1.66 15.05
C ALA A 178 -7.75 -1.99 13.57
N PHE A 179 -6.65 -2.16 12.84
CA PHE A 179 -6.69 -2.64 11.46
C PHE A 179 -7.38 -4.01 11.36
N MET A 180 -7.01 -4.97 12.21
CA MET A 180 -7.61 -6.32 12.18
C MET A 180 -9.11 -6.28 12.45
N ARG A 181 -9.57 -5.46 13.40
CA ARG A 181 -11.00 -5.31 13.70
C ARG A 181 -11.78 -4.79 12.50
N GLU A 182 -11.26 -3.77 11.81
CA GLU A 182 -11.91 -3.25 10.60
C GLU A 182 -11.99 -4.30 9.49
N VAL A 183 -10.93 -5.09 9.28
CA VAL A 183 -10.97 -6.25 8.38
C VAL A 183 -12.04 -7.25 8.80
N GLY A 184 -12.10 -7.57 10.09
CA GLY A 184 -13.12 -8.47 10.66
C GLY A 184 -14.54 -7.96 10.41
N ASP A 185 -14.79 -6.67 10.59
CA ASP A 185 -16.10 -6.06 10.41
C ASP A 185 -16.55 -6.08 8.94
N VAL A 186 -15.61 -5.84 7.98
CA VAL A 186 -15.87 -5.96 6.53
C VAL A 186 -16.30 -7.38 6.16
N HIS A 187 -15.71 -8.40 6.79
CA HIS A 187 -15.96 -9.80 6.43
C HIS A 187 -16.98 -10.51 7.32
N ARG A 188 -17.45 -9.89 8.39
CA ARG A 188 -18.31 -10.51 9.41
C ARG A 188 -19.59 -11.13 8.87
N GLU A 189 -20.22 -10.49 7.89
CA GLU A 189 -21.42 -11.01 7.24
C GLU A 189 -21.13 -11.91 6.05
N LEU A 190 -20.08 -11.58 5.30
CA LEU A 190 -19.71 -12.28 4.06
C LEU A 190 -19.06 -13.65 4.33
N TYR A 191 -18.19 -13.73 5.35
CA TYR A 191 -17.36 -14.89 5.61
C TYR A 191 -18.15 -16.16 5.96
N PRO A 192 -19.17 -16.13 6.85
CA PRO A 192 -19.91 -17.35 7.22
C PRO A 192 -20.61 -18.04 6.06
N GLU A 193 -21.05 -17.30 5.06
CA GLU A 193 -21.76 -17.83 3.88
C GLU A 193 -20.80 -18.34 2.80
N HIS A 194 -19.54 -17.89 2.81
CA HIS A 194 -18.60 -18.10 1.71
C HIS A 194 -17.23 -18.63 2.16
N ALA A 195 -17.09 -19.08 3.41
CA ALA A 195 -15.78 -19.47 3.99
C ALA A 195 -14.98 -20.43 3.10
N GLU A 196 -15.64 -21.39 2.44
CA GLU A 196 -14.99 -22.36 1.55
C GLU A 196 -14.42 -21.75 0.26
N LEU A 197 -14.88 -20.57 -0.13
CA LEU A 197 -14.42 -19.84 -1.32
C LEU A 197 -13.22 -18.92 -1.04
N TYR A 198 -12.89 -18.69 0.22
CA TYR A 198 -11.66 -17.98 0.59
C TYR A 198 -10.47 -18.94 0.50
N GLY A 199 -9.35 -18.47 0.01
CA GLY A 199 -8.10 -19.22 0.07
C GLY A 199 -7.72 -19.56 1.52
N GLU A 200 -7.11 -20.72 1.74
CA GLU A 200 -6.77 -21.20 3.08
C GLU A 200 -5.93 -20.19 3.88
N ASN A 201 -4.94 -19.57 3.23
CA ASN A 201 -4.09 -18.54 3.82
C ASN A 201 -4.86 -17.24 4.19
N ILE A 202 -6.03 -16.98 3.58
CA ILE A 202 -6.88 -15.84 3.90
C ILE A 202 -7.87 -16.20 5.00
N ARG A 203 -8.44 -17.40 4.99
CA ARG A 203 -9.39 -17.86 6.02
C ARG A 203 -8.83 -17.68 7.43
N GLU A 204 -7.64 -18.19 7.70
CA GLU A 204 -7.00 -18.04 9.01
C GLU A 204 -6.87 -16.59 9.45
N LYS A 205 -6.50 -15.71 8.53
CA LYS A 205 -6.39 -14.27 8.81
C LYS A 205 -7.74 -13.64 9.12
N ILE A 206 -8.78 -13.95 8.34
CA ILE A 206 -10.14 -13.40 8.55
C ILE A 206 -10.71 -13.88 9.88
N GLU A 207 -10.58 -15.15 10.24
CA GLU A 207 -11.04 -15.68 11.53
C GLU A 207 -10.38 -14.95 12.72
N ARG A 208 -9.08 -14.72 12.65
CA ARG A 208 -8.35 -13.93 13.66
C ARG A 208 -8.84 -12.47 13.72
N CYS A 209 -9.17 -11.87 12.58
CA CYS A 209 -9.70 -10.51 12.52
C CYS A 209 -11.10 -10.39 13.11
N ILE A 210 -11.99 -11.36 12.82
CA ILE A 210 -13.35 -11.41 13.38
C ILE A 210 -13.31 -11.61 14.91
N ALA A 211 -12.29 -12.28 15.44
CA ALA A 211 -12.14 -12.56 16.86
C ALA A 211 -11.63 -11.38 17.69
N VAL A 212 -11.19 -10.27 17.07
CA VAL A 212 -10.71 -9.08 17.81
C VAL A 212 -11.85 -8.50 18.66
N SER A 213 -11.63 -8.42 19.96
CA SER A 213 -12.59 -7.90 20.94
C SER A 213 -12.68 -6.37 20.90
N ASP A 214 -13.78 -5.84 21.43
CA ASP A 214 -13.99 -4.38 21.56
C ASP A 214 -12.88 -3.73 22.42
N ALA A 215 -12.45 -4.39 23.49
CA ALA A 215 -11.40 -3.88 24.37
C ALA A 215 -10.03 -3.78 23.69
N GLU A 216 -9.67 -4.76 22.84
CA GLU A 216 -8.45 -4.72 22.02
C GLU A 216 -8.53 -3.61 20.98
N TYR A 217 -9.69 -3.48 20.32
CA TYR A 217 -9.94 -2.41 19.35
C TYR A 217 -9.82 -1.02 19.97
N GLU A 218 -10.52 -0.76 21.09
CA GLU A 218 -10.44 0.52 21.79
C GLU A 218 -9.01 0.86 22.26
N THR A 219 -8.26 -0.15 22.70
CA THR A 219 -6.86 0.04 23.09
C THR A 219 -5.99 0.42 21.88
N ALA A 220 -6.20 -0.24 20.75
CA ALA A 220 -5.47 0.05 19.53
C ALA A 220 -5.84 1.40 18.91
N VAL A 221 -7.09 1.86 19.05
CA VAL A 221 -7.50 3.21 18.65
C VAL A 221 -6.78 4.28 19.47
N ARG A 222 -6.69 4.11 20.79
CA ARG A 222 -5.87 5.02 21.64
C ARG A 222 -4.40 5.01 21.25
N ALA A 223 -3.84 3.83 20.99
CA ALA A 223 -2.47 3.70 20.50
C ALA A 223 -2.24 4.41 19.15
N ARG A 224 -3.27 4.47 18.29
CA ARG A 224 -3.22 5.23 17.03
C ARG A 224 -3.17 6.74 17.26
N ASP A 225 -3.87 7.25 18.28
CA ASP A 225 -3.81 8.67 18.64
C ASP A 225 -2.45 9.03 19.24
N GLU A 226 -1.89 8.19 20.13
CA GLU A 226 -0.53 8.33 20.65
C GLU A 226 0.53 8.26 19.54
N LEU A 227 0.33 7.39 18.54
CA LEU A 227 1.19 7.31 17.36
C LEU A 227 1.23 8.64 16.60
N ARG A 228 0.06 9.29 16.41
CA ARG A 228 -0.01 10.59 15.73
C ARG A 228 0.77 11.66 16.46
N GLU A 229 0.58 11.78 17.77
CA GLU A 229 1.31 12.76 18.60
C GLU A 229 2.82 12.55 18.50
N ARG A 230 3.29 11.32 18.68
CA ARG A 230 4.71 10.98 18.59
C ARG A 230 5.30 11.17 17.19
N ALA A 231 4.54 10.90 16.14
CA ALA A 231 4.99 11.09 14.77
C ALA A 231 5.12 12.57 14.40
N GLU A 232 4.18 13.41 14.85
CA GLU A 232 4.26 14.86 14.68
C GLU A 232 5.46 15.45 15.44
N GLU A 233 5.69 15.04 16.69
CA GLU A 233 6.86 15.44 17.48
C GLU A 233 8.16 14.99 16.80
N ALA A 234 8.24 13.74 16.34
CA ALA A 234 9.43 13.20 15.71
C ALA A 234 9.78 13.91 14.39
N LEU A 235 8.77 14.41 13.66
CA LEU A 235 8.98 15.13 12.41
C LEU A 235 9.03 16.67 12.62
N ASP A 236 8.99 17.16 13.87
CA ASP A 236 9.12 18.61 14.12
C ASP A 236 10.47 19.11 13.62
N GLY A 237 10.44 20.21 12.88
CA GLY A 237 11.64 20.78 12.27
C GLY A 237 12.10 20.10 10.97
N TYR A 238 11.45 19.03 10.50
CA TYR A 238 11.76 18.37 9.23
C TYR A 238 10.63 18.54 8.22
N ASP A 239 11.00 18.58 6.93
CA ASP A 239 10.07 18.74 5.82
C ASP A 239 9.61 17.38 5.29
N VAL A 240 10.50 16.37 5.28
CA VAL A 240 10.20 14.98 4.87
C VAL A 240 10.98 13.98 5.73
N LEU A 241 10.49 12.76 5.79
CA LEU A 241 11.13 11.61 6.41
C LEU A 241 11.59 10.63 5.34
N VAL A 242 12.82 10.14 5.43
CA VAL A 242 13.38 9.10 4.55
C VAL A 242 13.59 7.81 5.35
N THR A 243 13.06 6.70 4.83
CA THR A 243 13.18 5.37 5.46
C THR A 243 13.42 4.30 4.39
N PRO A 244 13.83 3.08 4.75
CA PRO A 244 13.64 1.93 3.87
C PRO A 244 12.13 1.65 3.68
N VAL A 245 11.76 1.03 2.55
CA VAL A 245 10.38 0.50 2.39
C VAL A 245 10.20 -0.77 3.19
N LEU A 246 11.18 -1.68 3.15
CA LEU A 246 11.15 -2.99 3.79
C LEU A 246 12.17 -3.08 4.92
N SER A 247 11.86 -3.79 6.00
CA SER A 247 12.80 -4.09 7.08
C SER A 247 13.60 -5.39 6.84
N CYS A 248 13.35 -6.06 5.72
CA CYS A 248 14.00 -7.32 5.34
C CYS A 248 14.36 -7.30 3.85
N PRO A 249 15.27 -8.16 3.39
CA PRO A 249 15.46 -8.42 1.98
C PRO A 249 14.15 -8.88 1.32
N VAL A 250 13.99 -8.63 0.01
CA VAL A 250 12.83 -9.14 -0.73
C VAL A 250 12.78 -10.68 -0.61
N PRO A 251 11.67 -11.24 -0.08
CA PRO A 251 11.59 -12.68 0.17
C PRO A 251 11.58 -13.52 -1.13
N PRO A 252 11.91 -14.82 -1.04
CA PRO A 252 11.72 -15.77 -2.13
C PRO A 252 10.25 -15.83 -2.59
N VAL A 253 10.03 -16.18 -3.86
CA VAL A 253 8.69 -16.27 -4.45
C VAL A 253 7.81 -17.35 -3.81
N ASP A 254 8.41 -18.37 -3.22
CA ASP A 254 7.77 -19.51 -2.53
C ASP A 254 7.76 -19.36 -1.00
N CYS A 255 8.07 -18.17 -0.46
CA CYS A 255 8.04 -17.92 0.99
C CYS A 255 6.65 -18.15 1.59
N VAL A 256 6.60 -18.48 2.87
CA VAL A 256 5.36 -18.50 3.65
C VAL A 256 5.00 -17.05 4.01
N GLU A 257 3.91 -16.56 3.45
CA GLU A 257 3.51 -15.12 3.57
C GLU A 257 3.41 -14.65 5.02
N LEU A 258 2.84 -15.47 5.91
CA LEU A 258 2.67 -15.09 7.32
C LEU A 258 4.00 -14.90 8.06
N GLU A 259 5.06 -15.62 7.67
CA GLU A 259 6.38 -15.50 8.29
C GLU A 259 7.11 -14.20 7.91
N VAL A 260 6.88 -13.70 6.69
CA VAL A 260 7.55 -12.50 6.17
C VAL A 260 6.71 -11.23 6.33
N ARG A 261 5.40 -11.37 6.59
CA ARG A 261 4.44 -10.27 6.60
C ARG A 261 4.82 -9.14 7.55
N ALA A 262 5.13 -9.46 8.80
CA ALA A 262 5.47 -8.45 9.82
C ALA A 262 6.69 -7.62 9.40
N ALA A 263 7.75 -8.27 8.89
CA ALA A 263 8.95 -7.58 8.41
C ALA A 263 8.67 -6.73 7.16
N MET A 264 7.84 -7.21 6.23
CA MET A 264 7.51 -6.46 5.01
C MET A 264 6.63 -5.24 5.28
N THR A 265 5.82 -5.23 6.35
CA THR A 265 4.91 -4.12 6.67
C THR A 265 5.43 -3.17 7.74
N LEU A 266 6.50 -3.53 8.45
CA LEU A 266 6.99 -2.79 9.63
C LEU A 266 7.18 -1.29 9.37
N TYR A 267 7.75 -0.93 8.23
CA TYR A 267 8.08 0.45 7.87
C TYR A 267 7.03 1.12 6.97
N THR A 268 6.10 0.36 6.43
CA THR A 268 5.03 0.92 5.60
C THR A 268 3.74 1.17 6.37
N PHE A 269 3.37 0.28 7.29
CA PHE A 269 2.11 0.35 8.03
C PHE A 269 1.94 1.61 8.88
N PRO A 270 2.97 2.20 9.51
CA PRO A 270 2.82 3.45 10.25
C PRO A 270 2.18 4.58 9.42
N PHE A 271 2.53 4.71 8.14
CA PHE A 271 1.98 5.76 7.26
C PHE A 271 0.53 5.50 6.83
N ASN A 272 0.04 4.25 6.89
CA ASN A 272 -1.39 3.94 6.76
C ASN A 272 -2.14 4.33 8.03
N ALA A 273 -1.60 3.97 9.21
CA ALA A 273 -2.16 4.32 10.50
C ALA A 273 -2.26 5.83 10.70
N LEU A 274 -1.28 6.58 10.22
CA LEU A 274 -1.22 8.04 10.27
C LEU A 274 -2.07 8.72 9.18
N GLY A 275 -2.31 8.05 8.04
CA GLY A 275 -2.91 8.66 6.86
C GLY A 275 -1.94 9.58 6.09
N TRP A 276 -0.65 9.54 6.39
CA TRP A 276 0.37 10.39 5.79
C TRP A 276 0.82 9.90 4.41
N PRO A 277 1.10 10.78 3.44
CA PRO A 277 1.61 10.38 2.13
C PRO A 277 2.97 9.71 2.25
N ALA A 278 3.19 8.66 1.46
CA ALA A 278 4.47 7.95 1.42
C ALA A 278 4.72 7.37 0.02
N LEU A 279 5.87 7.69 -0.54
CA LEU A 279 6.34 7.28 -1.86
C LEU A 279 7.40 6.20 -1.71
N ALA A 280 7.30 5.13 -2.49
CA ALA A 280 8.36 4.15 -2.66
C ALA A 280 9.06 4.35 -4.02
N VAL A 281 10.37 4.47 -3.99
CA VAL A 281 11.23 4.58 -5.17
C VAL A 281 12.55 3.85 -4.91
N ARG A 282 12.89 2.85 -5.74
CA ARG A 282 14.12 2.03 -5.62
C ARG A 282 14.42 1.50 -4.21
N GLY A 283 13.36 1.11 -3.46
CA GLY A 283 13.49 0.59 -2.09
C GLY A 283 13.62 1.65 -0.99
N VAL A 284 13.74 2.93 -1.37
CA VAL A 284 13.66 4.07 -0.46
C VAL A 284 12.21 4.50 -0.31
N GLN A 285 11.80 4.87 0.88
CA GLN A 285 10.51 5.48 1.17
C GLN A 285 10.71 6.93 1.60
N VAL A 286 9.98 7.84 0.96
CA VAL A 286 9.90 9.26 1.34
C VAL A 286 8.49 9.52 1.84
N ALA A 287 8.35 10.06 3.04
CA ALA A 287 7.05 10.38 3.64
C ALA A 287 6.99 11.83 4.11
N GLY A 288 5.80 12.38 4.17
CA GLY A 288 5.51 13.74 4.64
C GLY A 288 4.22 13.81 5.43
N ARG A 289 3.84 14.99 5.89
CA ARG A 289 2.58 15.22 6.59
C ARG A 289 1.39 15.20 5.61
N PRO A 290 0.15 15.06 6.08
CA PRO A 290 -1.03 15.15 5.22
C PRO A 290 -1.03 16.43 4.38
N GLY A 291 -1.19 16.27 3.07
CA GLY A 291 -1.16 17.35 2.09
C GLY A 291 0.21 17.60 1.45
N ASP A 292 1.28 16.97 1.94
CA ASP A 292 2.63 17.11 1.37
C ASP A 292 2.89 16.18 0.15
N ASP A 293 1.86 15.65 -0.48
CA ASP A 293 1.99 14.69 -1.59
C ASP A 293 2.92 15.17 -2.70
N ALA A 294 2.78 16.43 -3.12
CA ALA A 294 3.63 17.02 -4.14
C ALA A 294 5.10 17.19 -3.67
N LEU A 295 5.30 17.53 -2.39
CA LEU A 295 6.63 17.65 -1.80
C LEU A 295 7.31 16.28 -1.69
N VAL A 296 6.58 15.26 -1.23
CA VAL A 296 7.03 13.87 -1.13
C VAL A 296 7.46 13.33 -2.50
N LEU A 297 6.68 13.60 -3.55
CA LEU A 297 7.03 13.26 -4.93
C LEU A 297 8.30 14.02 -5.38
N ALA A 298 8.35 15.35 -5.17
CA ALA A 298 9.50 16.16 -5.56
C ALA A 298 10.80 15.69 -4.89
N ALA A 299 10.76 15.41 -3.58
CA ALA A 299 11.88 14.85 -2.84
C ALA A 299 12.29 13.45 -3.35
N GLY A 300 11.31 12.64 -3.75
CA GLY A 300 11.53 11.30 -4.28
C GLY A 300 12.32 11.24 -5.58
N ARG A 301 12.28 12.30 -6.42
CA ARG A 301 13.11 12.39 -7.64
C ARG A 301 14.61 12.22 -7.38
N ALA A 302 15.09 12.56 -6.19
CA ALA A 302 16.48 12.40 -5.82
C ALA A 302 16.94 10.92 -5.77
N PHE A 303 15.99 9.98 -5.76
CA PHE A 303 16.25 8.54 -5.65
C PHE A 303 15.95 7.77 -6.94
N GLU A 304 15.53 8.43 -8.03
CA GLU A 304 15.37 7.84 -9.36
C GLU A 304 16.75 7.65 -10.04
#